data_60bb2b8be3ba3a9eb6ba61be78a70b71
#
_entry.id   60bb2b8be3ba3a9eb6ba61be78a70b71
#
_cell.length_a   1.000
_cell.length_b   1.000
_cell.length_c   1.000
_cell.angle_alpha   90.00
_cell.angle_beta   90.00
_cell.angle_gamma   90.00
#
_symmetry.space_group_name_H-M   'P 1'
#
loop_
_entity.id
_entity.type
_entity.pdbx_description
1 polymer ?
#
loop_
_entity_poly.entity_id
_entity_poly.type
_entity_poly.pdbx_seq_one_letter_code
_entity_poly.pdbx_strand_id
1 'polypeptide(L)'
;YIADAFTDKLFGGNPAGVVIFEDGEDFPAAEIMRKTAAELRYSETAFIKQLSEKEFNIRYFTPADEVDLCGHATIASFSCLLDAGLVKDGEDYINHTLAGTLNIGIKDGFIMMDMAVPEYIGTISAEADLRELYDIMGLPYAPVEAKDVYDEEIQLLPMMISTGLPDIIMPVQTRCDLEEISPDFARLTELSIRYN
;
A
#
# COMPACT_ATOMS: atom_id res chain seq x y z
N TYR A 1 -13.34 -13.10 2.84
CA TYR A 1 -13.23 -12.21 3.99
C TYR A 1 -13.13 -10.77 3.54
N ILE A 2 -13.36 -9.85 4.48
CA ILE A 2 -13.04 -8.43 4.38
C ILE A 2 -12.36 -8.09 5.69
N ALA A 3 -11.19 -7.48 5.64
CA ALA A 3 -10.44 -7.11 6.82
C ALA A 3 -9.87 -5.69 6.70
N ASP A 4 -9.99 -4.93 7.78
CA ASP A 4 -9.42 -3.58 7.91
C ASP A 4 -8.01 -3.69 8.51
N ALA A 5 -6.99 -3.39 7.72
CA ALA A 5 -5.61 -3.35 8.20
C ALA A 5 -5.31 -2.06 8.99
N PHE A 6 -4.32 -2.11 9.89
CA PHE A 6 -3.82 -0.96 10.67
C PHE A 6 -4.83 -0.34 11.63
N THR A 7 -5.77 -1.14 12.15
CA THR A 7 -6.77 -0.67 13.13
C THR A 7 -7.17 -1.77 14.11
N ASP A 8 -7.61 -1.34 15.28
CA ASP A 8 -8.30 -2.15 16.29
C ASP A 8 -9.81 -1.81 16.40
N LYS A 9 -10.31 -0.97 15.48
CA LYS A 9 -11.69 -0.46 15.49
C LYS A 9 -12.42 -0.84 14.21
N LEU A 10 -13.66 -1.26 14.35
CA LEU A 10 -14.56 -1.48 13.22
C LEU A 10 -14.69 -0.22 12.35
N PHE A 11 -14.63 -0.42 11.04
CA PHE A 11 -14.71 0.65 10.03
C PHE A 11 -13.56 1.68 10.10
N GLY A 12 -12.45 1.32 10.72
CA GLY A 12 -11.21 2.08 10.69
C GLY A 12 -10.22 1.51 9.69
N GLY A 13 -8.99 2.06 9.67
CA GLY A 13 -7.88 1.50 8.89
C GLY A 13 -8.07 1.51 7.39
N ASN A 14 -7.49 0.51 6.72
CA ASN A 14 -7.54 0.34 5.28
C ASN A 14 -8.11 -1.05 4.92
N PRO A 15 -9.33 -1.12 4.34
CA PRO A 15 -9.99 -2.38 4.05
C PRO A 15 -9.40 -3.08 2.83
N ALA A 16 -9.28 -4.41 2.91
CA ALA A 16 -8.94 -5.27 1.79
C ALA A 16 -9.91 -6.45 1.68
N GLY A 17 -10.19 -6.86 0.44
CA GLY A 17 -10.80 -8.15 0.16
C GLY A 17 -9.77 -9.26 0.33
N VAL A 18 -10.18 -10.40 0.91
CA VAL A 18 -9.29 -11.56 1.10
C VAL A 18 -10.01 -12.83 0.68
N VAL A 19 -9.44 -13.56 -0.26
CA VAL A 19 -9.92 -14.84 -0.78
C VAL A 19 -8.88 -15.91 -0.45
N ILE A 20 -9.24 -16.88 0.37
CA ILE A 20 -8.39 -18.01 0.73
C ILE A 20 -8.87 -19.23 -0.05
N PHE A 21 -8.00 -19.84 -0.84
CA PHE A 21 -8.30 -21.07 -1.58
C PHE A 21 -8.13 -22.29 -0.67
N GLU A 22 -8.93 -23.31 -0.92
CA GLU A 22 -8.81 -24.58 -0.20
C GLU A 22 -7.50 -25.30 -0.58
N ASP A 23 -7.08 -26.23 0.29
CA ASP A 23 -5.86 -27.01 0.05
C ASP A 23 -5.97 -27.80 -1.27
N GLY A 24 -4.93 -27.65 -2.10
CA GLY A 24 -4.86 -28.28 -3.42
C GLY A 24 -5.55 -27.51 -4.55
N GLU A 25 -6.24 -26.41 -4.27
CA GLU A 25 -6.79 -25.53 -5.31
C GLU A 25 -5.72 -24.62 -5.92
N ASP A 26 -5.85 -24.36 -7.22
CA ASP A 26 -5.02 -23.39 -7.93
C ASP A 26 -5.73 -22.06 -8.11
N PHE A 27 -4.95 -21.00 -8.33
CA PHE A 27 -5.51 -19.71 -8.71
C PHE A 27 -6.32 -19.83 -10.01
N PRO A 28 -7.52 -19.25 -10.05
CA PRO A 28 -8.24 -19.12 -11.31
C PRO A 28 -7.47 -18.18 -12.26
N ALA A 29 -7.95 -18.08 -13.51
CA ALA A 29 -7.38 -17.13 -14.46
C ALA A 29 -7.35 -15.69 -13.87
N ALA A 30 -6.27 -14.94 -14.12
CA ALA A 30 -6.08 -13.58 -13.62
C ALA A 30 -7.29 -12.67 -13.90
N GLU A 31 -7.93 -12.82 -15.03
CA GLU A 31 -9.14 -12.07 -15.40
C GLU A 31 -10.32 -12.32 -14.44
N ILE A 32 -10.44 -13.53 -13.86
CA ILE A 32 -11.48 -13.84 -12.86
C ILE A 32 -11.16 -13.15 -11.55
N MET A 33 -9.90 -13.22 -11.11
CA MET A 33 -9.45 -12.54 -9.88
C MET A 33 -9.64 -11.01 -9.98
N ARG A 34 -9.24 -10.42 -11.13
CA ARG A 34 -9.46 -8.99 -11.40
C ARG A 34 -10.94 -8.61 -11.38
N LYS A 35 -11.82 -9.40 -12.01
CA LYS A 35 -13.27 -9.17 -11.97
C LYS A 35 -13.84 -9.29 -10.56
N THR A 36 -13.36 -10.24 -9.77
CA THR A 36 -13.74 -10.38 -8.37
C THR A 36 -13.33 -9.13 -7.56
N ALA A 37 -12.10 -8.64 -7.75
CA ALA A 37 -11.65 -7.40 -7.12
C ALA A 37 -12.52 -6.19 -7.54
N ALA A 38 -12.89 -6.10 -8.83
CA ALA A 38 -13.76 -5.05 -9.34
C ALA A 38 -15.20 -5.10 -8.75
N GLU A 39 -15.72 -6.30 -8.49
CA GLU A 39 -17.02 -6.46 -7.80
C GLU A 39 -16.95 -6.05 -6.32
N LEU A 40 -15.87 -6.40 -5.62
CA LEU A 40 -15.66 -6.08 -4.21
C LEU A 40 -15.40 -4.59 -3.98
N ARG A 41 -14.79 -3.89 -4.95
CA ARG A 41 -14.56 -2.43 -4.96
C ARG A 41 -13.67 -1.90 -3.84
N TYR A 42 -12.85 -2.75 -3.24
CA TYR A 42 -11.75 -2.30 -2.38
C TYR A 42 -10.56 -1.84 -3.24
N SER A 43 -9.65 -1.08 -2.64
CA SER A 43 -8.42 -0.69 -3.35
C SER A 43 -7.69 -1.94 -3.87
N GLU A 44 -7.55 -2.96 -3.03
CA GLU A 44 -7.01 -4.26 -3.41
C GLU A 44 -7.79 -5.43 -2.81
N THR A 45 -7.70 -6.55 -3.52
CA THR A 45 -8.14 -7.87 -3.07
C THR A 45 -6.97 -8.84 -3.17
N ALA A 46 -6.67 -9.50 -2.05
CA ALA A 46 -5.66 -10.55 -1.97
C ALA A 46 -6.27 -11.93 -2.25
N PHE A 47 -5.60 -12.71 -3.07
CA PHE A 47 -5.92 -14.10 -3.36
C PHE A 47 -4.81 -14.98 -2.81
N ILE A 48 -5.13 -15.88 -1.88
CA ILE A 48 -4.16 -16.62 -1.06
C ILE A 48 -4.23 -18.10 -1.38
N LYS A 49 -3.07 -18.67 -1.72
CA LYS A 49 -2.87 -20.11 -1.85
C LYS A 49 -1.82 -20.56 -0.83
N GLN A 50 -2.14 -21.56 -0.02
CA GLN A 50 -1.17 -22.19 0.85
C GLN A 50 -0.30 -23.14 0.03
N LEU A 51 1.03 -23.03 0.15
CA LEU A 51 2.01 -23.89 -0.53
C LEU A 51 2.54 -24.99 0.41
N SER A 52 2.68 -24.67 1.69
CA SER A 52 3.10 -25.55 2.76
C SER A 52 2.58 -25.04 4.11
N GLU A 53 2.92 -25.71 5.21
CA GLU A 53 2.53 -25.27 6.57
C GLU A 53 3.02 -23.83 6.87
N LYS A 54 4.14 -23.41 6.28
CA LYS A 54 4.80 -22.13 6.56
C LYS A 54 4.89 -21.19 5.36
N GLU A 55 4.42 -21.60 4.19
CA GLU A 55 4.59 -20.83 2.97
C GLU A 55 3.26 -20.60 2.27
N PHE A 56 3.07 -19.37 1.85
CA PHE A 56 1.90 -18.90 1.12
C PHE A 56 2.33 -18.22 -0.17
N ASN A 57 1.48 -18.27 -1.18
CA ASN A 57 1.57 -17.42 -2.36
C ASN A 57 0.35 -16.50 -2.39
N ILE A 58 0.59 -15.19 -2.43
CA ILE A 58 -0.48 -14.19 -2.47
C ILE A 58 -0.34 -13.35 -3.73
N ARG A 59 -1.45 -13.22 -4.44
CA ARG A 59 -1.61 -12.34 -5.59
C ARG A 59 -2.57 -11.22 -5.25
N TYR A 60 -2.23 -10.00 -5.64
CA TYR A 60 -2.99 -8.79 -5.28
C TYR A 60 -3.59 -8.17 -6.53
N PHE A 61 -4.88 -7.86 -6.48
CA PHE A 61 -5.60 -7.26 -7.60
C PHE A 61 -6.32 -6.00 -7.15
N THR A 62 -6.08 -4.90 -7.87
CA THR A 62 -6.95 -3.75 -7.89
C THR A 62 -8.16 -4.05 -8.79
N PRO A 63 -9.21 -3.21 -8.81
CA PRO A 63 -10.29 -3.33 -9.80
C PRO A 63 -9.84 -3.28 -11.26
N ALA A 64 -8.67 -2.70 -11.54
CA ALA A 64 -8.13 -2.50 -12.88
C ALA A 64 -7.10 -3.57 -13.27
N ASP A 65 -6.12 -3.85 -12.39
CA ASP A 65 -4.95 -4.66 -12.71
C ASP A 65 -4.42 -5.46 -11.51
N GLU A 66 -3.50 -6.41 -11.78
CA GLU A 66 -2.70 -7.08 -10.77
C GLU A 66 -1.52 -6.16 -10.36
N VAL A 67 -1.22 -6.13 -9.06
CA VAL A 67 -0.07 -5.40 -8.51
C VAL A 67 0.91 -6.37 -7.84
N ASP A 68 2.20 -6.03 -7.91
CA ASP A 68 3.27 -6.92 -7.47
C ASP A 68 3.29 -7.14 -5.97
N LEU A 69 2.90 -6.13 -5.20
CA LEU A 69 2.89 -6.13 -3.74
C LEU A 69 1.83 -5.16 -3.21
N CYS A 70 1.21 -5.53 -2.07
CA CYS A 70 0.33 -4.64 -1.34
C CYS A 70 0.47 -4.84 0.18
N GLY A 71 0.97 -3.82 0.88
CA GLY A 71 1.25 -3.89 2.32
C GLY A 71 0.02 -4.15 3.17
N HIS A 72 -1.03 -3.31 3.06
CA HIS A 72 -2.23 -3.46 3.87
C HIS A 72 -2.99 -4.76 3.56
N ALA A 73 -3.05 -5.18 2.29
CA ALA A 73 -3.69 -6.43 1.91
C ALA A 73 -2.90 -7.65 2.39
N THR A 74 -1.56 -7.56 2.54
CA THR A 74 -0.74 -8.60 3.18
C THR A 74 -1.07 -8.72 4.67
N ILE A 75 -1.12 -7.60 5.39
CA ILE A 75 -1.50 -7.58 6.82
C ILE A 75 -2.92 -8.13 7.00
N ALA A 76 -3.88 -7.67 6.21
CA ALA A 76 -5.25 -8.19 6.21
C ALA A 76 -5.31 -9.71 5.92
N SER A 77 -4.51 -10.19 4.96
CA SER A 77 -4.41 -11.60 4.60
C SER A 77 -3.98 -12.47 5.77
N PHE A 78 -2.88 -12.13 6.42
CA PHE A 78 -2.37 -12.91 7.55
C PHE A 78 -3.25 -12.77 8.80
N SER A 79 -3.98 -11.67 8.98
CA SER A 79 -5.03 -11.56 9.99
C SER A 79 -6.17 -12.56 9.72
N CYS A 80 -6.66 -12.64 8.48
CA CYS A 80 -7.67 -13.63 8.10
C CYS A 80 -7.17 -15.08 8.23
N LEU A 81 -5.91 -15.35 7.89
CA LEU A 81 -5.30 -16.66 8.06
C LEU A 81 -5.18 -17.04 9.54
N LEU A 82 -4.87 -16.08 10.42
CA LEU A 82 -4.83 -16.29 11.88
C LEU A 82 -6.22 -16.62 12.44
N ASP A 83 -7.23 -15.86 12.04
CA ASP A 83 -8.63 -16.10 12.43
C ASP A 83 -9.15 -17.45 11.91
N ALA A 84 -8.72 -17.87 10.72
CA ALA A 84 -9.05 -19.17 10.14
C ALA A 84 -8.27 -20.34 10.78
N GLY A 85 -7.29 -20.06 11.64
CA GLY A 85 -6.45 -21.07 12.29
C GLY A 85 -5.42 -21.73 11.35
N LEU A 86 -5.15 -21.12 10.19
CA LEU A 86 -4.17 -21.59 9.21
C LEU A 86 -2.75 -21.14 9.53
N VAL A 87 -2.62 -20.10 10.33
CA VAL A 87 -1.35 -19.62 10.90
C VAL A 87 -1.50 -19.43 12.41
N LYS A 88 -0.41 -19.31 13.15
CA LYS A 88 -0.40 -19.21 14.61
C LYS A 88 0.39 -18.01 15.10
N ASP A 89 -0.05 -17.45 16.20
CA ASP A 89 0.70 -16.43 16.93
C ASP A 89 2.04 -16.99 17.46
N GLY A 90 3.08 -16.17 17.46
CA GLY A 90 4.44 -16.55 17.86
C GLY A 90 5.24 -17.27 16.77
N GLU A 91 4.76 -17.32 15.53
CA GLU A 91 5.42 -18.04 14.44
C GLU A 91 5.75 -17.12 13.25
N ASP A 92 6.73 -17.56 12.44
CA ASP A 92 7.15 -16.88 11.21
C ASP A 92 6.69 -17.67 9.98
N TYR A 93 6.37 -16.94 8.92
CA TYR A 93 5.87 -17.45 7.65
C TYR A 93 6.56 -16.78 6.46
N ILE A 94 6.43 -17.40 5.31
CA ILE A 94 6.94 -16.88 4.04
C ILE A 94 5.77 -16.59 3.12
N ASN A 95 5.75 -15.38 2.54
CA ASN A 95 4.81 -14.98 1.52
C ASN A 95 5.53 -14.76 0.19
N HIS A 96 5.18 -15.54 -0.82
CA HIS A 96 5.65 -15.37 -2.20
C HIS A 96 4.71 -14.44 -2.96
N THR A 97 5.26 -13.38 -3.53
CA THR A 97 4.55 -12.36 -4.30
C THR A 97 5.25 -12.13 -5.66
N LEU A 98 4.66 -11.33 -6.53
CA LEU A 98 5.33 -10.92 -7.78
C LEU A 98 6.54 -10.03 -7.51
N ALA A 99 6.55 -9.25 -6.43
CA ALA A 99 7.71 -8.43 -6.02
C ALA A 99 8.82 -9.26 -5.35
N GLY A 100 8.60 -10.54 -5.09
CA GLY A 100 9.55 -11.43 -4.43
C GLY A 100 9.01 -12.08 -3.18
N THR A 101 9.92 -12.54 -2.33
CA THR A 101 9.61 -13.28 -1.10
C THR A 101 9.71 -12.36 0.11
N LEU A 102 8.68 -12.38 0.96
CA LEU A 102 8.58 -11.60 2.18
C LEU A 102 8.55 -12.52 3.39
N ASN A 103 9.26 -12.16 4.46
CA ASN A 103 9.09 -12.79 5.76
C ASN A 103 7.95 -12.09 6.51
N ILE A 104 7.08 -12.90 7.10
CA ILE A 104 5.93 -12.45 7.87
C ILE A 104 6.06 -13.01 9.28
N GLY A 105 6.20 -12.15 10.29
CA GLY A 105 6.18 -12.51 11.69
C GLY A 105 4.81 -12.24 12.29
N ILE A 106 4.30 -13.16 13.10
CA ILE A 106 3.08 -12.95 13.90
C ILE A 106 3.46 -13.00 15.36
N LYS A 107 3.23 -11.90 16.10
CA LYS A 107 3.58 -11.82 17.51
C LYS A 107 2.60 -10.96 18.30
N ASP A 108 2.07 -11.52 19.38
CA ASP A 108 1.11 -10.84 20.27
C ASP A 108 -0.13 -10.31 19.50
N GLY A 109 -0.56 -11.05 18.47
CA GLY A 109 -1.64 -10.65 17.55
C GLY A 109 -1.24 -9.60 16.50
N PHE A 110 -0.02 -9.08 16.52
CA PHE A 110 0.49 -8.17 15.49
C PHE A 110 1.10 -8.95 14.34
N ILE A 111 0.80 -8.51 13.13
CA ILE A 111 1.38 -9.03 11.90
C ILE A 111 2.44 -8.05 11.43
N MET A 112 3.65 -8.53 11.27
CA MET A 112 4.82 -7.78 10.80
C MET A 112 5.28 -8.36 9.47
N MET A 113 5.66 -7.51 8.53
CA MET A 113 6.24 -7.93 7.26
C MET A 113 7.54 -7.17 7.00
N ASP A 114 8.48 -7.85 6.38
CA ASP A 114 9.69 -7.19 5.90
C ASP A 114 9.34 -6.23 4.77
N MET A 115 9.94 -5.05 4.84
CA MET A 115 9.86 -4.05 3.77
C MET A 115 11.26 -3.77 3.23
N ALA A 116 11.35 -3.38 1.97
CA ALA A 116 12.60 -2.87 1.43
C ALA A 116 13.06 -1.62 2.20
N VAL A 117 14.36 -1.44 2.33
CA VAL A 117 14.92 -0.21 2.90
C VAL A 117 14.50 0.97 2.00
N PRO A 118 14.03 2.08 2.59
CA PRO A 118 13.63 3.24 1.80
C PRO A 118 14.79 3.73 0.91
N GLU A 119 14.51 3.83 -0.38
CA GLU A 119 15.44 4.36 -1.38
C GLU A 119 14.96 5.74 -1.83
N TYR A 120 15.82 6.75 -1.67
CA TYR A 120 15.56 8.08 -2.20
C TYR A 120 15.83 8.08 -3.71
N ILE A 121 14.82 8.43 -4.50
CA ILE A 121 14.89 8.48 -5.96
C ILE A 121 15.13 9.91 -6.44
N GLY A 122 14.44 10.89 -5.84
CA GLY A 122 14.55 12.27 -6.25
C GLY A 122 13.61 13.22 -5.53
N THR A 123 13.66 14.50 -5.92
CA THR A 123 12.82 15.56 -5.35
C THR A 123 12.20 16.38 -6.48
N ILE A 124 10.93 16.69 -6.35
CA ILE A 124 10.26 17.65 -7.22
C ILE A 124 10.59 19.05 -6.71
N SER A 125 11.49 19.76 -7.40
CA SER A 125 12.00 21.06 -6.97
C SER A 125 11.69 22.21 -7.94
N ALA A 126 11.31 21.90 -9.18
CA ALA A 126 10.94 22.92 -10.15
C ALA A 126 9.63 23.59 -9.73
N GLU A 127 9.62 24.91 -9.58
CA GLU A 127 8.45 25.65 -9.09
C GLU A 127 7.18 25.42 -9.95
N ALA A 128 7.36 25.24 -11.25
CA ALA A 128 6.24 24.94 -12.15
C ALA A 128 5.57 23.59 -11.81
N ASP A 129 6.39 22.56 -11.56
CA ASP A 129 5.89 21.22 -11.22
C ASP A 129 5.30 21.18 -9.80
N LEU A 130 5.88 21.94 -8.86
CA LEU A 130 5.31 22.10 -7.52
C LEU A 130 3.91 22.73 -7.59
N ARG A 131 3.76 23.85 -8.33
CA ARG A 131 2.46 24.48 -8.50
C ARG A 131 1.45 23.58 -9.18
N GLU A 132 1.90 22.83 -10.19
CA GLU A 132 1.06 21.84 -10.88
C GLU A 132 0.62 20.74 -9.92
N LEU A 133 1.51 20.20 -9.10
CA LEU A 133 1.18 19.15 -8.12
C LEU A 133 0.14 19.63 -7.10
N TYR A 134 0.30 20.83 -6.53
CA TYR A 134 -0.68 21.42 -5.62
C TYR A 134 -2.04 21.62 -6.30
N ASP A 135 -2.07 22.13 -7.53
CA ASP A 135 -3.29 22.31 -8.30
C ASP A 135 -3.99 20.98 -8.62
N ILE A 136 -3.21 19.96 -9.01
CA ILE A 136 -3.71 18.58 -9.21
C ILE A 136 -4.34 18.02 -7.95
N MET A 137 -3.76 18.28 -6.78
CA MET A 137 -4.27 17.83 -5.49
C MET A 137 -5.46 18.66 -4.97
N GLY A 138 -5.85 19.72 -5.70
CA GLY A 138 -6.93 20.62 -5.32
C GLY A 138 -6.57 21.55 -4.16
N LEU A 139 -5.28 21.77 -3.91
CA LEU A 139 -4.79 22.61 -2.81
C LEU A 139 -4.22 23.94 -3.31
N PRO A 140 -4.35 25.02 -2.52
CA PRO A 140 -3.61 26.25 -2.81
C PRO A 140 -2.09 25.99 -2.70
N TYR A 141 -1.31 26.64 -3.54
CA TYR A 141 0.15 26.52 -3.48
C TYR A 141 0.69 27.16 -2.18
N ALA A 142 1.03 26.30 -1.23
CA ALA A 142 1.54 26.67 0.08
C ALA A 142 2.66 25.71 0.51
N PRO A 143 3.91 25.93 0.04
CA PRO A 143 5.05 25.08 0.39
C PRO A 143 5.23 24.99 1.91
N VAL A 144 5.55 23.81 2.42
CA VAL A 144 5.76 23.57 3.84
C VAL A 144 7.14 24.02 4.25
N GLU A 145 7.21 24.90 5.23
CA GLU A 145 8.46 25.31 5.86
C GLU A 145 8.64 24.56 7.18
N ALA A 146 9.84 24.12 7.47
CA ALA A 146 10.22 23.42 8.66
C ALA A 146 11.61 23.86 9.12
N LYS A 147 11.99 23.44 10.32
CA LYS A 147 13.37 23.59 10.79
C LYS A 147 14.07 22.25 10.73
N ASP A 148 15.30 22.27 10.28
CA ASP A 148 16.17 21.08 10.28
C ASP A 148 16.75 20.82 11.70
N VAL A 149 17.62 19.80 11.80
CA VAL A 149 18.25 19.41 13.07
C VAL A 149 19.25 20.45 13.60
N TYR A 150 19.58 21.47 12.83
CA TYR A 150 20.45 22.58 13.20
C TYR A 150 19.68 23.88 13.46
N ASP A 151 18.32 23.80 13.51
CA ASP A 151 17.41 24.94 13.69
C ASP A 151 17.41 25.91 12.50
N GLU A 152 17.87 25.47 11.31
CA GLU A 152 17.85 26.22 10.07
C GLU A 152 16.48 26.05 9.37
N GLU A 153 15.94 27.15 8.84
CA GLU A 153 14.69 27.09 8.05
C GLU A 153 14.91 26.39 6.73
N ILE A 154 14.12 25.36 6.49
CA ILE A 154 14.14 24.58 5.24
C ILE A 154 12.74 24.49 4.65
N GLN A 155 12.66 24.40 3.34
CA GLN A 155 11.44 24.06 2.64
C GLN A 155 11.36 22.54 2.44
N LEU A 156 10.28 21.92 2.90
CA LEU A 156 10.00 20.51 2.64
C LEU A 156 9.41 20.40 1.22
N LEU A 157 10.14 19.72 0.37
CA LEU A 157 9.73 19.47 -1.02
C LEU A 157 9.16 18.06 -1.17
N PRO A 158 8.24 17.82 -2.14
CA PRO A 158 7.81 16.48 -2.48
C PRO A 158 8.99 15.62 -2.91
N MET A 159 9.10 14.44 -2.31
CA MET A 159 10.18 13.48 -2.56
C MET A 159 9.64 12.19 -3.16
N MET A 160 10.40 11.64 -4.09
CA MET A 160 10.16 10.29 -4.60
C MET A 160 10.97 9.31 -3.77
N ILE A 161 10.29 8.39 -3.11
CA ILE A 161 10.88 7.37 -2.24
C ILE A 161 10.26 6.03 -2.58
N SER A 162 11.06 4.97 -2.62
CA SER A 162 10.60 3.60 -2.82
C SER A 162 10.91 2.74 -1.60
N THR A 163 9.93 1.95 -1.18
CA THR A 163 10.10 0.81 -0.27
C THR A 163 9.68 -0.50 -0.94
N GLY A 164 9.80 -0.53 -2.28
CA GLY A 164 9.34 -1.61 -3.17
C GLY A 164 8.63 -1.05 -4.39
N LEU A 165 7.72 -0.09 -4.19
CA LEU A 165 7.11 0.72 -5.25
C LEU A 165 7.46 2.19 -5.03
N PRO A 166 7.74 2.96 -6.10
CA PRO A 166 8.01 4.39 -6.00
C PRO A 166 6.75 5.18 -5.67
N ASP A 167 6.83 6.05 -4.66
CA ASP A 167 5.77 6.96 -4.26
C ASP A 167 6.24 8.41 -4.23
N ILE A 168 5.37 9.35 -4.58
CA ILE A 168 5.60 10.78 -4.37
C ILE A 168 5.02 11.15 -3.00
N ILE A 169 5.90 11.40 -2.03
CA ILE A 169 5.50 11.87 -0.70
C ILE A 169 5.42 13.39 -0.72
N MET A 170 4.21 13.92 -0.72
CA MET A 170 3.95 15.35 -0.74
C MET A 170 3.68 15.86 0.68
N PRO A 171 4.50 16.77 1.24
CA PRO A 171 4.22 17.41 2.50
C PRO A 171 3.08 18.43 2.35
N VAL A 172 2.20 18.48 3.37
CA VAL A 172 1.13 19.48 3.51
C VAL A 172 1.26 20.20 4.84
N GLN A 173 0.77 21.44 4.96
CA GLN A 173 0.98 22.28 6.14
C GLN A 173 0.19 21.80 7.37
N THR A 174 -1.04 21.39 7.14
CA THR A 174 -1.96 21.06 8.23
C THR A 174 -2.75 19.78 7.94
N ARG A 175 -3.35 19.23 8.99
CA ARG A 175 -4.29 18.14 8.85
C ARG A 175 -5.53 18.54 8.04
N CYS A 176 -5.97 19.79 8.13
CA CYS A 176 -7.09 20.28 7.33
C CYS A 176 -6.77 20.24 5.85
N ASP A 177 -5.56 20.63 5.43
CA ASP A 177 -5.15 20.54 4.04
C ASP A 177 -5.17 19.08 3.56
N LEU A 178 -4.75 18.13 4.40
CA LEU A 178 -4.81 16.70 4.08
C LEU A 178 -6.26 16.22 3.89
N GLU A 179 -7.19 16.70 4.70
CA GLU A 179 -8.62 16.35 4.63
C GLU A 179 -9.33 17.02 3.45
N GLU A 180 -8.81 18.13 2.93
CA GLU A 180 -9.34 18.86 1.78
C GLU A 180 -8.80 18.38 0.42
N ILE A 181 -7.85 17.45 0.40
CA ILE A 181 -7.28 16.89 -0.83
C ILE A 181 -8.38 16.31 -1.72
N SER A 182 -8.45 16.80 -2.95
CA SER A 182 -9.41 16.34 -3.98
C SER A 182 -8.70 16.20 -5.33
N PRO A 183 -8.02 15.07 -5.60
CA PRO A 183 -7.13 14.94 -6.73
C PRO A 183 -7.87 14.88 -8.07
N ASP A 184 -7.31 15.55 -9.09
CA ASP A 184 -7.58 15.22 -10.48
C ASP A 184 -6.72 13.99 -10.87
N PHE A 185 -7.29 12.81 -10.78
CA PHE A 185 -6.57 11.55 -11.02
C PHE A 185 -6.03 11.42 -12.46
N ALA A 186 -6.66 12.01 -13.45
CA ALA A 186 -6.17 11.96 -14.81
C ALA A 186 -4.85 12.75 -14.95
N ARG A 187 -4.81 13.97 -14.44
CA ARG A 187 -3.60 14.79 -14.41
C ARG A 187 -2.54 14.24 -13.47
N LEU A 188 -2.95 13.64 -12.34
CA LEU A 188 -2.03 12.97 -11.41
C LEU A 188 -1.31 11.81 -12.08
N THR A 189 -2.02 11.02 -12.89
CA THR A 189 -1.43 9.94 -13.69
C THR A 189 -0.39 10.48 -14.68
N GLU A 190 -0.70 11.57 -15.40
CA GLU A 190 0.25 12.19 -16.32
C GLU A 190 1.50 12.71 -15.61
N LEU A 191 1.34 13.33 -14.44
CA LEU A 191 2.46 13.79 -13.61
C LEU A 191 3.29 12.61 -13.12
N SER A 192 2.67 11.55 -12.62
CA SER A 192 3.37 10.35 -12.13
C SER A 192 4.22 9.70 -13.23
N ILE A 193 3.72 9.63 -14.46
CA ILE A 193 4.49 9.10 -15.61
C ILE A 193 5.73 9.94 -15.92
N ARG A 194 5.70 11.26 -15.68
CA ARG A 194 6.88 12.13 -15.90
C ARG A 194 8.00 11.91 -14.89
N TYR A 195 7.65 11.37 -13.72
CA TYR A 195 8.57 11.15 -12.59
C TYR A 195 8.90 9.69 -12.35
N ASN A 196 8.42 8.79 -13.19
CA ASN A 196 8.71 7.33 -13.12
C ASN A 196 9.93 6.93 -13.95
#